data_a81f805b33669c91800ec37691fc5757
#
_entry.id   a81f805b33669c91800ec37691fc5757
#
_cell.length_a   1.000
_cell.length_b   1.000
_cell.length_c   1.000
_cell.angle_alpha   90.00
_cell.angle_beta   90.00
_cell.angle_gamma   90.00
#
_symmetry.space_group_name_H-M   'P 1'
#
loop_
_entity.id
_entity.type
_entity.pdbx_description
1 polymer ?
#
loop_
_entity_poly.entity_id
_entity_poly.type
_entity_poly.pdbx_seq_one_letter_code
_entity_poly.pdbx_strand_id
1 'polypeptide(L)'
;MRRGSLLAEPVAEVAAETPSASAEDELRTEFPFLLPRGYVDGNGTVHRDGVMRLATARDELVPLRDDRVRENSAYLTVVLLARVITRIGSISDVHAGIVENLFAADLAFLQDLYRRINTEGHTRASVACPACAHRFAVDVSGGRLGES
;
A
#
# COMPACT_ATOMS: atom_id res chain seq x y z
N MET A 1 19.15 58.27 -18.72
CA MET A 1 18.95 57.76 -18.68
C MET A 1 18.52 56.67 -18.44
N ARG A 2 18.40 56.17 -18.38
CA ARG A 2 18.02 55.17 -18.18
C ARG A 2 17.92 54.11 -18.16
N ARG A 3 17.86 53.65 -17.95
CA ARG A 3 17.83 52.70 -17.98
C ARG A 3 17.45 51.75 -17.77
N GLY A 4 17.22 51.24 -17.70
CA GLY A 4 16.97 50.38 -17.53
C GLY A 4 16.75 49.44 -17.35
N SER A 5 16.72 49.00 -17.33
CA SER A 5 16.62 48.11 -17.13
C SER A 5 16.34 47.12 -16.98
N LEU A 6 16.28 46.69 -17.06
CA LEU A 6 16.11 45.83 -17.02
C LEU A 6 15.97 44.92 -16.73
N LEU A 7 15.80 44.46 -16.66
CA LEU A 7 15.75 43.73 -16.45
C LEU A 7 15.60 42.70 -16.26
N ALA A 8 15.61 42.11 -16.29
CA ALA A 8 15.54 41.18 -16.02
C ALA A 8 15.06 40.29 -15.65
N GLU A 9 14.89 39.69 -15.74
CA GLU A 9 14.58 38.79 -15.42
C GLU A 9 14.59 37.81 -15.23
N PRO A 10 14.45 37.17 -15.04
CA PRO A 10 14.52 36.24 -14.81
C PRO A 10 14.04 35.22 -14.81
N VAL A 11 14.10 34.61 -14.92
CA VAL A 11 13.78 33.72 -14.84
C VAL A 11 13.67 32.75 -14.54
N ALA A 12 13.58 32.14 -14.57
CA ALA A 12 13.48 31.29 -14.34
C ALA A 12 13.34 30.33 -14.09
N GLU A 13 13.24 29.85 -14.04
CA GLU A 13 13.19 29.01 -13.87
C GLU A 13 13.00 28.09 -13.66
N VAL A 14 12.92 27.46 -13.64
CA VAL A 14 12.79 26.67 -13.39
C VAL A 14 12.53 25.67 -13.23
N ALA A 15 12.66 25.10 -13.37
CA ALA A 15 12.39 24.11 -13.49
C ALA A 15 12.46 23.18 -12.76
N ALA A 16 12.06 23.12 -12.18
CA ALA A 16 11.99 22.21 -11.40
C ALA A 16 11.82 20.98 -11.93
N GLU A 17 12.65 20.25 -11.99
CA GLU A 17 12.41 19.11 -12.34
C GLU A 17 11.74 18.41 -11.40
N THR A 18 10.64 17.91 -11.53
CA THR A 18 10.03 16.99 -10.65
C THR A 18 10.83 15.74 -10.73
N PRO A 19 11.12 15.13 -9.64
CA PRO A 19 11.80 13.86 -9.63
C PRO A 19 10.98 12.90 -10.46
N SER A 20 11.61 12.02 -11.15
CA SER A 20 10.88 11.10 -11.96
C SER A 20 10.05 10.19 -11.06
N ALA A 21 8.82 10.00 -11.42
CA ALA A 21 7.93 9.13 -10.65
C ALA A 21 8.48 7.72 -10.56
N SER A 22 9.21 7.28 -11.57
CA SER A 22 9.77 5.94 -11.56
C SER A 22 10.82 5.76 -10.48
N ALA A 23 11.64 6.77 -10.21
CA ALA A 23 12.66 6.68 -9.18
C ALA A 23 12.02 6.63 -7.80
N GLU A 24 10.97 7.40 -7.59
CA GLU A 24 10.28 7.40 -6.32
C GLU A 24 9.57 6.07 -6.09
N ASP A 25 8.99 5.50 -7.15
CA ASP A 25 8.34 4.21 -7.05
C ASP A 25 9.33 3.11 -6.71
N GLU A 26 10.54 3.18 -7.26
CA GLU A 26 11.54 2.18 -6.98
C GLU A 26 11.99 2.19 -5.53
N LEU A 27 11.98 3.35 -4.89
CA LEU A 27 12.43 3.48 -3.51
C LEU A 27 11.28 3.40 -2.50
N ARG A 28 10.08 3.20 -2.97
CA ARG A 28 8.92 3.19 -2.09
C ARG A 28 8.88 1.91 -1.28
N THR A 29 8.85 2.05 0.02
CA THR A 29 8.82 0.91 0.94
C THR A 29 7.54 0.81 1.75
N GLU A 30 6.70 1.84 1.70
CA GLU A 30 5.43 1.85 2.42
C GLU A 30 4.30 2.14 1.47
N PHE A 31 3.20 1.44 1.64
CA PHE A 31 2.06 1.51 0.74
C PHE A 31 0.78 1.69 1.54
N PRO A 32 0.10 2.82 1.37
CA PRO A 32 -1.17 3.00 2.04
C PRO A 32 -2.25 2.14 1.40
N PHE A 33 -3.23 1.74 2.18
CA PHE A 33 -4.35 0.96 1.67
C PHE A 33 -5.65 1.38 2.33
N LEU A 34 -6.74 0.97 1.72
CA LEU A 34 -8.07 1.22 2.25
C LEU A 34 -8.82 -0.11 2.23
N LEU A 35 -9.17 -0.60 3.43
CA LEU A 35 -9.87 -1.87 3.56
C LEU A 35 -11.27 -1.78 2.98
N PRO A 36 -11.72 -2.81 2.26
CA PRO A 36 -13.07 -2.81 1.70
C PRO A 36 -14.17 -2.73 2.76
N ARG A 37 -13.97 -3.38 3.90
CA ARG A 37 -14.95 -3.36 4.99
C ARG A 37 -14.48 -2.55 6.18
N GLY A 38 -13.27 -2.83 6.64
CA GLY A 38 -12.68 -2.15 7.77
C GLY A 38 -12.63 -3.02 9.01
N TYR A 39 -11.67 -2.71 9.88
CA TYR A 39 -11.52 -3.38 11.16
C TYR A 39 -12.35 -2.67 12.22
N VAL A 40 -13.17 -3.41 12.94
CA VAL A 40 -14.00 -2.88 14.01
C VAL A 40 -13.32 -3.19 15.32
N ASP A 41 -12.93 -2.16 16.07
CA ASP A 41 -12.24 -2.37 17.35
C ASP A 41 -13.22 -2.63 18.49
N GLY A 42 -12.69 -2.79 19.70
CA GLY A 42 -13.52 -3.10 20.87
C GLY A 42 -14.50 -2.01 21.22
N ASN A 43 -14.31 -0.80 20.73
CA ASN A 43 -15.20 0.34 20.99
C ASN A 43 -16.21 0.53 19.87
N GLY A 44 -16.17 -0.32 18.85
CA GLY A 44 -17.09 -0.19 17.72
C GLY A 44 -16.61 0.78 16.65
N THR A 45 -15.40 1.31 16.78
CA THR A 45 -14.83 2.22 15.77
C THR A 45 -14.33 1.41 14.58
N VAL A 46 -14.66 1.88 13.37
CA VAL A 46 -14.26 1.21 12.15
C VAL A 46 -13.02 1.88 11.59
N HIS A 47 -11.97 1.08 11.40
CA HIS A 47 -10.70 1.56 10.86
C HIS A 47 -10.52 0.97 9.47
N ARG A 48 -10.42 1.83 8.47
CA ARG A 48 -10.31 1.37 7.08
C ARG A 48 -8.97 1.67 6.44
N ASP A 49 -8.37 2.80 6.77
CA ASP A 49 -7.09 3.17 6.18
C ASP A 49 -5.94 2.52 6.94
N GLY A 50 -4.90 2.20 6.23
CA GLY A 50 -3.72 1.61 6.86
C GLY A 50 -2.51 1.71 5.96
N VAL A 51 -1.39 1.19 6.45
CA VAL A 51 -0.13 1.21 5.72
C VAL A 51 0.53 -0.15 5.82
N MET A 52 0.98 -0.67 4.70
CA MET A 52 1.75 -1.90 4.64
C MET A 52 3.15 -1.57 4.13
N ARG A 53 4.17 -2.13 4.77
CA ARG A 53 5.53 -1.95 4.31
C ARG A 53 5.98 -3.16 3.50
N LEU A 54 7.04 -2.97 2.73
CA LEU A 54 7.63 -4.10 2.04
C LEU A 54 8.13 -5.12 3.06
N ALA A 55 8.01 -6.38 2.71
CA ALA A 55 8.50 -7.46 3.55
C ALA A 55 9.99 -7.67 3.29
N THR A 56 10.70 -8.07 4.34
CA THR A 56 12.07 -8.52 4.20
C THR A 56 12.06 -10.04 4.25
N ALA A 57 13.18 -10.66 3.89
CA ALA A 57 13.31 -12.11 4.00
C ALA A 57 13.01 -12.58 5.43
N ARG A 58 13.40 -11.78 6.41
CA ARG A 58 13.17 -12.12 7.82
C ARG A 58 11.68 -12.20 8.12
N ASP A 59 10.89 -11.33 7.52
CA ASP A 59 9.45 -11.33 7.75
C ASP A 59 8.78 -12.62 7.26
N GLU A 60 9.38 -13.27 6.28
CA GLU A 60 8.84 -14.53 5.79
C GLU A 60 9.42 -15.74 6.51
N LEU A 61 10.64 -15.62 7.04
CA LEU A 61 11.29 -16.73 7.71
C LEU A 61 10.91 -16.88 9.17
N VAL A 62 10.82 -15.76 9.90
CA VAL A 62 10.52 -15.82 11.33
C VAL A 62 9.17 -16.47 11.63
N PRO A 63 8.09 -16.18 10.88
CA PRO A 63 6.82 -16.83 11.17
C PRO A 63 6.85 -18.36 11.08
N LEU A 64 7.78 -18.91 10.32
CA LEU A 64 7.87 -20.36 10.19
C LEU A 64 8.27 -21.04 11.50
N ARG A 65 8.80 -20.27 12.46
CA ARG A 65 9.15 -20.78 13.78
C ARG A 65 8.00 -20.65 14.78
N ASP A 66 6.94 -19.96 14.37
CA ASP A 66 5.80 -19.73 15.26
C ASP A 66 5.04 -21.05 15.43
N ASP A 67 4.76 -21.41 16.67
CA ASP A 67 4.05 -22.66 16.95
C ASP A 67 2.68 -22.71 16.32
N ARG A 68 2.01 -21.57 16.26
CA ARG A 68 0.68 -21.51 15.65
C ARG A 68 0.73 -21.84 14.16
N VAL A 69 1.81 -21.41 13.49
CA VAL A 69 2.03 -21.71 12.08
C VAL A 69 2.39 -23.19 11.89
N ARG A 70 3.16 -23.73 12.83
CA ARG A 70 3.56 -25.14 12.77
C ARG A 70 2.36 -26.06 12.96
N GLU A 71 1.42 -25.67 13.78
CA GLU A 71 0.22 -26.45 13.99
C GLU A 71 -0.79 -26.29 12.85
N ASN A 72 -0.82 -25.10 12.24
CA ASN A 72 -1.74 -24.83 11.16
C ASN A 72 -1.06 -23.88 10.18
N SER A 73 -0.60 -24.41 9.07
CA SER A 73 0.14 -23.63 8.09
C SER A 73 -0.66 -22.45 7.52
N ALA A 74 -1.99 -22.51 7.56
CA ALA A 74 -2.81 -21.39 7.10
C ALA A 74 -2.62 -20.16 7.98
N TYR A 75 -2.14 -20.33 9.20
CA TYR A 75 -1.91 -19.22 10.12
C TYR A 75 -0.71 -18.36 9.70
N LEU A 76 0.11 -18.87 8.78
CA LEU A 76 1.26 -18.12 8.28
C LEU A 76 0.85 -16.75 7.75
N THR A 77 -0.23 -16.69 7.00
CA THR A 77 -0.73 -15.44 6.45
C THR A 77 -1.01 -14.42 7.55
N VAL A 78 -1.64 -14.87 8.63
CA VAL A 78 -2.00 -13.98 9.74
C VAL A 78 -0.75 -13.39 10.38
N VAL A 79 0.23 -14.25 10.68
CA VAL A 79 1.46 -13.79 11.33
C VAL A 79 2.26 -12.89 10.41
N LEU A 80 2.33 -13.24 9.13
CA LEU A 80 3.07 -12.46 8.15
C LEU A 80 2.46 -11.06 7.99
N LEU A 81 1.14 -10.98 7.82
CA LEU A 81 0.48 -9.69 7.67
C LEU A 81 0.64 -8.83 8.92
N ALA A 82 0.57 -9.45 10.11
CA ALA A 82 0.77 -8.71 11.34
C ALA A 82 2.16 -8.07 11.41
N ARG A 83 3.15 -8.67 10.77
CA ARG A 83 4.50 -8.13 10.76
C ARG A 83 4.68 -6.95 9.80
N VAL A 84 3.99 -6.99 8.67
CA VAL A 84 4.22 -5.98 7.63
C VAL A 84 3.22 -4.83 7.63
N ILE A 85 2.10 -4.98 8.30
CA ILE A 85 1.15 -3.88 8.44
C ILE A 85 1.60 -3.01 9.58
N THR A 86 1.94 -1.77 9.28
CA THR A 86 2.46 -0.85 10.30
C THR A 86 1.36 -0.10 11.04
N ARG A 87 0.20 0.02 10.42
CA ARG A 87 -0.90 0.78 11.01
C ARG A 87 -2.22 0.39 10.35
N ILE A 88 -3.27 0.34 11.14
CA ILE A 88 -4.64 0.24 10.64
C ILE A 88 -5.43 1.32 11.40
N GLY A 89 -5.89 2.35 10.71
CA GLY A 89 -6.55 3.47 11.33
C GLY A 89 -5.61 4.14 12.34
N SER A 90 -6.05 4.24 13.57
CA SER A 90 -5.23 4.81 14.64
C SER A 90 -4.43 3.74 15.39
N ILE A 91 -4.56 2.47 15.00
CA ILE A 91 -3.89 1.36 15.69
C ILE A 91 -2.51 1.17 15.10
N SER A 92 -1.47 1.41 15.90
CA SER A 92 -0.08 1.27 15.45
C SER A 92 0.54 -0.06 15.86
N ASP A 93 -0.10 -0.79 16.77
CA ASP A 93 0.40 -2.09 17.19
C ASP A 93 -0.48 -3.18 16.58
N VAL A 94 -0.20 -3.49 15.33
CA VAL A 94 -0.99 -4.49 14.61
C VAL A 94 -0.37 -5.86 14.86
N HIS A 95 -1.08 -6.67 15.65
CA HIS A 95 -0.63 -8.02 16.00
C HIS A 95 -1.59 -9.05 15.41
N ALA A 96 -1.23 -10.32 15.59
CA ALA A 96 -2.00 -11.40 15.00
C ALA A 96 -3.48 -11.37 15.40
N GLY A 97 -3.77 -10.98 16.64
CA GLY A 97 -5.15 -10.91 17.10
C GLY A 97 -6.01 -9.93 16.31
N ILE A 98 -5.40 -8.83 15.88
CA ILE A 98 -6.13 -7.86 15.05
C ILE A 98 -6.39 -8.45 13.66
N VAL A 99 -5.37 -9.09 13.08
CA VAL A 99 -5.52 -9.69 11.75
C VAL A 99 -6.56 -10.81 11.76
N GLU A 100 -6.61 -11.61 12.85
CA GLU A 100 -7.60 -12.67 12.98
C GLU A 100 -9.02 -12.14 12.99
N ASN A 101 -9.21 -10.93 13.47
CA ASN A 101 -10.54 -10.34 13.62
C ASN A 101 -10.96 -9.48 12.43
N LEU A 102 -10.15 -9.46 11.38
CA LEU A 102 -10.55 -8.80 10.14
C LEU A 102 -11.64 -9.62 9.46
N PHE A 103 -12.50 -8.95 8.73
CA PHE A 103 -13.46 -9.66 7.89
C PHE A 103 -12.69 -10.40 6.79
N ALA A 104 -13.24 -11.51 6.35
CA ALA A 104 -12.58 -12.33 5.34
C ALA A 104 -12.27 -11.55 4.06
N ALA A 105 -13.14 -10.65 3.68
CA ALA A 105 -12.91 -9.82 2.48
C ALA A 105 -11.68 -8.93 2.66
N ASP A 106 -11.49 -8.39 3.85
CA ASP A 106 -10.34 -7.53 4.12
C ASP A 106 -9.06 -8.35 4.16
N LEU A 107 -9.11 -9.54 4.72
CA LEU A 107 -7.96 -10.42 4.74
C LEU A 107 -7.53 -10.79 3.31
N ALA A 108 -8.50 -11.14 2.47
CA ALA A 108 -8.21 -11.48 1.08
C ALA A 108 -7.60 -10.28 0.33
N PHE A 109 -8.12 -9.09 0.58
CA PHE A 109 -7.60 -7.86 0.02
C PHE A 109 -6.13 -7.65 0.42
N LEU A 110 -5.84 -7.84 1.70
CA LEU A 110 -4.47 -7.63 2.20
C LEU A 110 -3.50 -8.68 1.68
N GLN A 111 -3.95 -9.90 1.47
CA GLN A 111 -3.12 -10.94 0.87
C GLN A 111 -2.76 -10.57 -0.57
N ASP A 112 -3.72 -10.06 -1.31
CA ASP A 112 -3.48 -9.66 -2.68
C ASP A 112 -2.56 -8.45 -2.74
N LEU A 113 -2.77 -7.48 -1.86
CA LEU A 113 -1.92 -6.31 -1.77
C LEU A 113 -0.48 -6.70 -1.43
N TYR A 114 -0.30 -7.59 -0.46
CA TYR A 114 1.02 -8.08 -0.08
C TYR A 114 1.75 -8.66 -1.29
N ARG A 115 1.05 -9.50 -2.04
CA ARG A 115 1.67 -10.12 -3.20
C ARG A 115 2.07 -9.10 -4.25
N ARG A 116 1.22 -8.13 -4.50
CA ARG A 116 1.50 -7.11 -5.51
C ARG A 116 2.70 -6.24 -5.16
N ILE A 117 2.76 -5.72 -3.94
CA ILE A 117 3.85 -4.81 -3.59
C ILE A 117 5.18 -5.53 -3.45
N ASN A 118 5.16 -6.80 -3.05
CA ASN A 118 6.42 -7.54 -2.87
C ASN A 118 6.89 -8.22 -4.15
N THR A 119 6.01 -8.38 -5.14
CA THR A 119 6.39 -8.98 -6.41
C THR A 119 6.62 -7.91 -7.46
N GLU A 120 5.70 -6.95 -7.54
CA GLU A 120 5.74 -5.94 -8.60
C GLU A 120 6.26 -4.59 -8.12
N GLY A 121 6.24 -4.36 -6.82
CA GLY A 121 6.75 -3.12 -6.25
C GLY A 121 5.78 -1.95 -6.32
N HIS A 122 4.55 -2.19 -6.77
CA HIS A 122 3.54 -1.13 -6.86
C HIS A 122 2.15 -1.72 -6.74
N THR A 123 1.17 -0.83 -6.63
CA THR A 123 -0.22 -1.23 -6.47
C THR A 123 -1.02 -1.08 -7.77
N ARG A 124 -0.34 -0.88 -8.89
CA ARG A 124 -1.02 -0.72 -10.18
C ARG A 124 -1.15 -2.04 -10.90
N ALA A 125 -2.30 -2.28 -11.47
CA ALA A 125 -2.57 -3.47 -12.26
C ALA A 125 -2.90 -3.03 -13.68
N SER A 126 -2.34 -3.73 -14.66
CA SER A 126 -2.64 -3.46 -16.06
C SER A 126 -3.89 -4.24 -16.45
N VAL A 127 -4.89 -3.54 -16.94
CA VAL A 127 -6.13 -4.17 -17.37
C VAL A 127 -6.44 -3.77 -18.79
N ALA A 128 -7.15 -4.66 -19.49
CA ALA A 128 -7.58 -4.41 -20.86
C ALA A 128 -9.08 -4.18 -20.87
N CYS A 129 -9.51 -3.15 -21.55
CA CYS A 129 -10.93 -2.88 -21.69
C CYS A 129 -11.59 -3.99 -22.53
N PRO A 130 -12.64 -4.64 -22.03
CA PRO A 130 -13.26 -5.71 -22.78
C PRO A 130 -13.95 -5.25 -24.08
N ALA A 131 -14.23 -3.95 -24.17
CA ALA A 131 -14.90 -3.42 -25.37
C ALA A 131 -13.94 -3.04 -26.48
N CYS A 132 -12.78 -2.48 -26.15
CA CYS A 132 -11.85 -1.99 -27.17
C CYS A 132 -10.42 -2.49 -27.00
N ALA A 133 -10.17 -3.32 -26.00
CA ALA A 133 -8.85 -3.89 -25.73
C ALA A 133 -7.80 -2.85 -25.34
N HIS A 134 -8.20 -1.60 -25.09
CA HIS A 134 -7.27 -0.59 -24.62
C HIS A 134 -6.72 -1.00 -23.27
N ARG A 135 -5.41 -0.89 -23.11
CA ARG A 135 -4.75 -1.27 -21.86
C ARG A 135 -4.52 -0.03 -21.00
N PHE A 136 -4.84 -0.14 -19.75
CA PHE A 136 -4.64 0.98 -18.82
C PHE A 136 -4.30 0.40 -17.46
N ALA A 137 -3.75 1.25 -16.58
CA ALA A 137 -3.37 0.84 -15.25
C ALA A 137 -4.37 1.37 -14.24
N VAL A 138 -4.74 0.53 -13.27
CA VAL A 138 -5.61 0.94 -12.18
C VAL A 138 -4.88 0.69 -10.88
N ASP A 139 -5.17 1.52 -9.88
CA ASP A 139 -4.58 1.36 -8.55
C ASP A 139 -5.50 0.45 -7.74
N VAL A 140 -4.93 -0.65 -7.25
CA VAL A 140 -5.71 -1.65 -6.52
C VAL A 140 -5.49 -1.59 -5.01
N SER A 141 -4.99 -0.47 -4.51
CA SER A 141 -4.74 -0.31 -3.07
C SER A 141 -6.01 -0.09 -2.25
N GLY A 142 -7.16 -0.11 -2.87
CA GLY A 142 -8.42 0.01 -2.17
C GLY A 142 -9.09 1.35 -2.27
N GLY A 143 -8.58 2.23 -3.12
CA GLY A 143 -9.23 3.50 -3.39
C GLY A 143 -10.56 3.26 -4.10
N ARG A 144 -11.39 4.28 -4.14
CA ARG A 144 -12.65 4.15 -4.84
C ARG A 144 -12.41 3.99 -6.32
N LEU A 145 -12.85 2.86 -6.83
CA LEU A 145 -12.76 2.61 -8.25
C LEU A 145 -14.01 3.18 -8.90
N GLY A 146 -13.82 3.86 -9.97
CA GLY A 146 -14.96 4.29 -10.75
C GLY A 146 -15.72 5.46 -10.20
N GLU A 147 -15.12 6.19 -9.27
CA GLU A 147 -15.77 7.39 -8.88
C GLU A 147 -15.44 8.36 -9.95
N SER A 148 -16.23 8.57 -10.84
CA SER A 148 -15.98 9.52 -11.91
C SER A 148 -16.98 10.65 -11.87
#